data_d0eceac0995af6392cfe182920ab47fd
#
_entry.id   d0eceac0995af6392cfe182920ab47fd
#
_cell.length_a   1.000
_cell.length_b   1.000
_cell.length_c   1.000
_cell.angle_alpha   90.00
_cell.angle_beta   90.00
_cell.angle_gamma   90.00
#
_symmetry.space_group_name_H-M   'P 1'
#
loop_
_entity.id
_entity.type
_entity.pdbx_description
1 polymer ?
#
loop_
_entity_poly.entity_id
_entity_poly.type
_entity_poly.pdbx_seq_one_letter_code
_entity_poly.pdbx_strand_id
1 'polypeptide(L)'
;MAYEVLGPEHRPLTEFYTDGFVQHGVLLGNLWVKGGGDLSLGSKFFYSDSLKYQRIEHWKEELLALGIREIDGVVYFDGSAFGYDPIPKGWSHHDFGNYYAAFPGGLNFSDNLCAYVFTSKAVGTKAKFLKSVPNQPNMVVNASVYAANIAEEMVSLKGSPYQMTRSFSGSIPANKDSVSVVGSLPDPESSFAGVVSDVFDDTLVLCSGTLTVREGKEKKPDYDQLSLLFRDLGLPIHEIATVANHKSNNFFAEGLFQSVAYHVTGEGSNEKAV
;
A
#
# COMPACT_ATOMS: atom_id res chain seq x y z
N MET A 1 15.47 -19.81 1.91
CA MET A 1 14.05 -20.22 1.88
C MET A 1 13.29 -19.62 0.69
N ALA A 2 13.11 -18.29 0.54
CA ALA A 2 12.36 -17.77 -0.61
C ALA A 2 12.94 -18.20 -1.98
N TYR A 3 14.24 -18.19 -2.16
CA TYR A 3 14.90 -18.67 -3.39
C TYR A 3 14.76 -20.17 -3.63
N GLU A 4 14.69 -20.97 -2.58
CA GLU A 4 14.55 -22.43 -2.68
C GLU A 4 13.12 -22.83 -3.05
N VAL A 5 12.13 -22.07 -2.56
CA VAL A 5 10.71 -22.39 -2.77
C VAL A 5 10.17 -21.74 -4.03
N LEU A 6 10.44 -20.46 -4.22
CA LEU A 6 9.87 -19.66 -5.32
C LEU A 6 10.79 -19.63 -6.56
N GLY A 7 12.10 -19.73 -6.35
CA GLY A 7 13.12 -19.45 -7.37
C GLY A 7 13.42 -17.94 -7.47
N PRO A 8 14.67 -17.54 -7.81
CA PRO A 8 15.10 -16.15 -7.81
C PRO A 8 14.36 -15.27 -8.81
N GLU A 9 13.87 -15.85 -9.90
CA GLU A 9 13.17 -15.15 -10.99
C GLU A 9 11.64 -15.09 -10.79
N HIS A 10 11.13 -15.65 -9.69
CA HIS A 10 9.70 -15.55 -9.39
C HIS A 10 9.28 -14.07 -9.28
N ARG A 11 8.14 -13.73 -9.89
CA ARG A 11 7.57 -12.38 -9.88
C ARG A 11 6.15 -12.43 -9.34
N PRO A 12 5.80 -11.60 -8.34
CA PRO A 12 4.43 -11.49 -7.90
C PRO A 12 3.56 -10.89 -9.02
N LEU A 13 2.30 -11.29 -9.06
CA LEU A 13 1.32 -10.87 -10.06
C LEU A 13 0.33 -9.90 -9.45
N THR A 14 -0.03 -8.86 -10.23
CA THR A 14 -1.28 -8.13 -10.05
C THR A 14 -2.17 -8.47 -11.24
N GLU A 15 -3.36 -8.99 -10.98
CA GLU A 15 -4.26 -9.51 -12.00
C GLU A 15 -5.55 -8.68 -12.05
N PHE A 16 -6.02 -8.40 -13.27
CA PHE A 16 -7.21 -7.59 -13.51
C PHE A 16 -8.30 -8.45 -14.12
N TYR A 17 -9.45 -8.52 -13.45
CA TYR A 17 -10.60 -9.33 -13.87
C TYR A 17 -11.86 -8.49 -13.94
N THR A 18 -12.85 -8.99 -14.69
CA THR A 18 -14.19 -8.42 -14.73
C THR A 18 -15.27 -9.50 -14.71
N ASP A 19 -16.40 -9.17 -14.08
CA ASP A 19 -17.66 -9.94 -14.15
C ASP A 19 -18.60 -9.40 -15.22
N GLY A 20 -18.17 -8.37 -15.98
CA GLY A 20 -18.96 -7.68 -16.99
C GLY A 20 -18.42 -7.82 -18.42
N PHE A 21 -18.88 -6.92 -19.26
CA PHE A 21 -18.47 -6.82 -20.67
C PHE A 21 -18.36 -5.35 -21.11
N VAL A 22 -17.59 -5.10 -22.17
CA VAL A 22 -17.39 -3.75 -22.70
C VAL A 22 -18.41 -3.45 -23.78
N GLN A 23 -19.10 -2.33 -23.67
CA GLN A 23 -20.04 -1.83 -24.67
C GLN A 23 -19.86 -0.31 -24.85
N HIS A 24 -19.60 0.13 -26.08
CA HIS A 24 -19.42 1.55 -26.44
C HIS A 24 -18.40 2.32 -25.55
N GLY A 25 -17.36 1.64 -25.11
CA GLY A 25 -16.32 2.23 -24.24
C GLY A 25 -16.60 2.16 -22.75
N VAL A 26 -17.74 1.59 -22.36
CA VAL A 26 -18.14 1.39 -20.96
C VAL A 26 -18.00 -0.09 -20.59
N LEU A 27 -17.31 -0.37 -19.51
CA LEU A 27 -17.34 -1.68 -18.84
C LEU A 27 -18.63 -1.73 -17.99
N LEU A 28 -19.61 -2.51 -18.45
CA LEU A 28 -20.85 -2.78 -17.73
C LEU A 28 -20.63 -3.95 -16.77
N GLY A 29 -20.24 -3.66 -15.54
CA GLY A 29 -19.87 -4.61 -14.51
C GLY A 29 -18.70 -4.11 -13.66
N ASN A 30 -18.24 -4.96 -12.75
CA ASN A 30 -17.17 -4.61 -11.83
C ASN A 30 -15.78 -4.90 -12.42
N LEU A 31 -14.80 -4.13 -11.97
CA LEU A 31 -13.38 -4.41 -12.17
C LEU A 31 -12.80 -4.95 -10.86
N TRP A 32 -12.06 -6.06 -10.92
CA TRP A 32 -11.40 -6.69 -9.79
C TRP A 32 -9.88 -6.61 -9.98
N VAL A 33 -9.20 -5.95 -9.04
CA VAL A 33 -7.73 -5.85 -8.99
C VAL A 33 -7.24 -6.80 -7.89
N LYS A 34 -6.74 -7.96 -8.29
CA LYS A 34 -6.25 -9.00 -7.39
C LYS A 34 -4.75 -8.87 -7.21
N GLY A 35 -4.33 -8.57 -6.00
CA GLY A 35 -2.93 -8.43 -5.64
C GLY A 35 -2.31 -9.75 -5.19
N GLY A 36 -1.16 -10.09 -5.74
CA GLY A 36 -0.36 -11.26 -5.35
C GLY A 36 0.88 -10.91 -4.52
N GLY A 37 0.86 -9.77 -3.82
CA GLY A 37 1.93 -9.39 -2.90
C GLY A 37 3.14 -8.73 -3.54
N ASP A 38 2.96 -7.97 -4.63
CA ASP A 38 4.06 -7.18 -5.20
C ASP A 38 4.54 -6.13 -4.21
N LEU A 39 5.77 -6.29 -3.73
CA LEU A 39 6.43 -5.39 -2.78
C LEU A 39 7.16 -4.24 -3.48
N SER A 40 7.34 -4.33 -4.80
CA SER A 40 8.17 -3.37 -5.55
C SER A 40 7.42 -2.14 -6.04
N LEU A 41 6.08 -2.19 -6.12
CA LEU A 41 5.27 -1.18 -6.77
C LEU A 41 5.41 0.20 -6.11
N GLY A 42 5.94 1.16 -6.88
CA GLY A 42 6.18 2.53 -6.41
C GLY A 42 7.20 2.68 -5.28
N SER A 43 7.94 1.62 -4.95
CA SER A 43 8.95 1.63 -3.89
C SER A 43 10.13 2.52 -4.26
N LYS A 44 10.54 3.39 -3.33
CA LYS A 44 11.70 4.29 -3.47
C LYS A 44 13.03 3.58 -3.68
N PHE A 45 13.11 2.28 -3.42
CA PHE A 45 14.31 1.47 -3.64
C PHE A 45 14.48 1.05 -5.10
N PHE A 46 13.40 1.11 -5.89
CA PHE A 46 13.37 0.67 -7.29
C PHE A 46 12.95 1.78 -8.25
N TYR A 47 12.23 2.80 -7.77
CA TYR A 47 11.71 3.89 -8.59
C TYR A 47 12.12 5.24 -8.03
N SER A 48 12.43 6.19 -8.91
CA SER A 48 12.52 7.60 -8.54
C SER A 48 11.12 8.17 -8.28
N ASP A 49 11.03 9.31 -7.60
CA ASP A 49 9.74 9.97 -7.33
C ASP A 49 8.94 10.27 -8.60
N SER A 50 9.61 10.54 -9.72
CA SER A 50 8.98 10.78 -11.02
C SER A 50 8.42 9.53 -11.70
N LEU A 51 8.90 8.34 -11.33
CA LEU A 51 8.53 7.06 -11.96
C LEU A 51 7.68 6.16 -11.07
N LYS A 52 7.42 6.55 -9.84
CA LYS A 52 6.73 5.69 -8.87
C LYS A 52 5.30 5.29 -9.28
N TYR A 53 4.63 6.10 -10.11
CA TYR A 53 3.28 5.82 -10.62
C TYR A 53 3.28 5.13 -11.98
N GLN A 54 4.43 4.99 -12.64
CA GLN A 54 4.56 4.51 -14.02
C GLN A 54 3.79 3.20 -14.29
N ARG A 55 3.84 2.25 -13.36
CA ARG A 55 3.12 0.98 -13.53
C ARG A 55 1.60 1.13 -13.41
N ILE A 56 1.12 2.00 -12.52
CA ILE A 56 -0.32 2.28 -12.40
C ILE A 56 -0.82 3.05 -13.63
N GLU A 57 0.00 3.96 -14.17
CA GLU A 57 -0.28 4.63 -15.45
C GLU A 57 -0.37 3.62 -16.60
N HIS A 58 0.54 2.65 -16.63
CA HIS A 58 0.49 1.55 -17.60
C HIS A 58 -0.81 0.71 -17.46
N TRP A 59 -1.28 0.44 -16.25
CA TRP A 59 -2.56 -0.25 -16.06
C TRP A 59 -3.75 0.53 -16.64
N LYS A 60 -3.75 1.85 -16.50
CA LYS A 60 -4.72 2.73 -17.14
C LYS A 60 -4.65 2.60 -18.68
N GLU A 61 -3.43 2.62 -19.23
CA GLU A 61 -3.21 2.44 -20.68
C GLU A 61 -3.72 1.09 -21.19
N GLU A 62 -3.50 0.00 -20.44
CA GLU A 62 -4.01 -1.34 -20.79
C GLU A 62 -5.54 -1.37 -20.81
N LEU A 63 -6.20 -0.78 -19.79
CA LEU A 63 -7.67 -0.68 -19.77
C LEU A 63 -8.20 0.14 -20.95
N LEU A 64 -7.56 1.27 -21.28
CA LEU A 64 -7.91 2.09 -22.43
C LEU A 64 -7.69 1.35 -23.76
N ALA A 65 -6.62 0.55 -23.86
CA ALA A 65 -6.34 -0.28 -25.06
C ALA A 65 -7.39 -1.39 -25.26
N LEU A 66 -7.97 -1.90 -24.15
CA LEU A 66 -9.12 -2.81 -24.20
C LEU A 66 -10.45 -2.10 -24.53
N GLY A 67 -10.40 -0.79 -24.79
CA GLY A 67 -11.56 0.01 -25.13
C GLY A 67 -12.39 0.48 -23.91
N ILE A 68 -11.88 0.30 -22.69
CA ILE A 68 -12.56 0.71 -21.47
C ILE A 68 -12.18 2.16 -21.17
N ARG A 69 -13.14 3.08 -21.18
CA ARG A 69 -12.99 4.49 -20.81
C ARG A 69 -13.82 4.86 -19.60
N GLU A 70 -14.77 4.01 -19.27
CA GLU A 70 -15.67 4.18 -18.14
C GLU A 70 -15.97 2.82 -17.54
N ILE A 71 -16.05 2.76 -16.21
CA ILE A 71 -16.43 1.57 -15.45
C ILE A 71 -17.77 1.88 -14.76
N ASP A 72 -18.87 1.34 -15.31
CA ASP A 72 -20.20 1.38 -14.70
C ASP A 72 -20.36 0.16 -13.77
N GLY A 73 -19.71 0.29 -12.63
CA GLY A 73 -19.60 -0.71 -11.58
C GLY A 73 -18.58 -0.27 -10.55
N VAL A 74 -18.29 -1.15 -9.59
CA VAL A 74 -17.32 -0.91 -8.53
C VAL A 74 -15.95 -1.47 -8.95
N VAL A 75 -14.88 -0.74 -8.61
CA VAL A 75 -13.52 -1.26 -8.70
C VAL A 75 -13.14 -1.87 -7.35
N TYR A 76 -13.04 -3.19 -7.31
CA TYR A 76 -12.66 -3.93 -6.11
C TYR A 76 -11.16 -4.17 -6.06
N PHE A 77 -10.57 -3.88 -4.91
CA PHE A 77 -9.17 -4.17 -4.62
C PHE A 77 -9.09 -5.36 -3.66
N ASP A 78 -8.55 -6.48 -4.12
CA ASP A 78 -8.40 -7.72 -3.36
C ASP A 78 -6.95 -7.93 -2.92
N GLY A 79 -6.66 -7.58 -1.67
CA GLY A 79 -5.38 -7.83 -1.00
C GLY A 79 -5.35 -9.14 -0.20
N SER A 80 -6.35 -10.00 -0.34
CA SER A 80 -6.52 -11.20 0.50
C SER A 80 -5.43 -12.27 0.34
N ALA A 81 -4.56 -12.14 -0.66
CA ALA A 81 -3.44 -13.07 -0.87
C ALA A 81 -2.57 -13.24 0.38
N PHE A 82 -2.32 -12.16 1.13
CA PHE A 82 -1.52 -12.19 2.38
C PHE A 82 -2.37 -12.25 3.65
N GLY A 83 -3.69 -12.37 3.52
CA GLY A 83 -4.60 -12.30 4.65
C GLY A 83 -4.66 -10.90 5.26
N TYR A 84 -5.34 -10.78 6.40
CA TYR A 84 -5.54 -9.50 7.09
C TYR A 84 -5.05 -9.53 8.54
N ASP A 85 -4.13 -10.45 8.85
CA ASP A 85 -3.36 -10.45 10.10
C ASP A 85 -1.93 -9.97 9.82
N PRO A 86 -1.71 -8.64 9.87
CA PRO A 86 -0.47 -8.04 9.39
C PRO A 86 0.66 -8.08 10.41
N ILE A 87 0.40 -8.55 11.65
CA ILE A 87 1.36 -8.42 12.75
C ILE A 87 2.12 -9.73 12.95
N PRO A 88 3.42 -9.79 12.61
CA PRO A 88 4.26 -10.95 12.91
C PRO A 88 4.32 -11.20 14.43
N LYS A 89 4.38 -12.47 14.82
CA LYS A 89 4.58 -12.87 16.22
C LYS A 89 5.89 -12.26 16.75
N GLY A 90 5.81 -11.62 17.90
CA GLY A 90 6.98 -11.03 18.56
C GLY A 90 7.21 -9.54 18.27
N TRP A 91 6.48 -8.92 17.37
CA TRP A 91 6.56 -7.48 17.19
C TRP A 91 5.97 -6.74 18.39
N SER A 92 6.67 -5.70 18.83
CA SER A 92 6.24 -4.89 19.94
C SER A 92 5.11 -3.92 19.54
N HIS A 93 4.07 -3.82 20.37
CA HIS A 93 3.02 -2.80 20.19
C HIS A 93 3.55 -1.36 20.18
N HIS A 94 4.72 -1.12 20.77
CA HIS A 94 5.36 0.20 20.79
C HIS A 94 5.92 0.60 19.41
N ASP A 95 6.15 -0.37 18.53
CA ASP A 95 6.72 -0.15 17.21
C ASP A 95 5.66 0.12 16.15
N PHE A 96 4.41 -0.27 16.40
CA PHE A 96 3.33 -0.06 15.46
C PHE A 96 3.11 1.42 15.16
N GLY A 97 2.98 1.73 13.90
CA GLY A 97 2.90 3.10 13.39
C GLY A 97 4.22 3.62 12.84
N ASN A 98 5.37 3.16 13.34
CA ASN A 98 6.67 3.58 12.81
C ASN A 98 6.93 3.02 11.41
N TYR A 99 7.84 3.67 10.65
CA TYR A 99 8.15 3.29 9.28
C TYR A 99 8.71 1.87 9.14
N TYR A 100 9.49 1.41 10.13
CA TYR A 100 10.09 0.07 10.14
C TYR A 100 9.10 -1.05 10.54
N ALA A 101 7.91 -0.67 10.97
CA ALA A 101 6.79 -1.57 11.24
C ALA A 101 5.67 -1.43 10.18
N ALA A 102 5.99 -0.90 9.00
CA ALA A 102 5.10 -1.01 7.85
C ALA A 102 4.94 -2.50 7.50
N PHE A 103 3.70 -2.92 7.32
CA PHE A 103 3.39 -4.31 7.03
C PHE A 103 3.01 -4.51 5.56
N PRO A 104 3.44 -5.63 4.95
CA PRO A 104 3.03 -5.99 3.60
C PRO A 104 1.60 -6.55 3.59
N GLY A 105 0.96 -6.43 2.44
CA GLY A 105 -0.33 -7.01 2.12
C GLY A 105 -0.33 -7.61 0.72
N GLY A 106 -1.43 -8.12 0.25
CA GLY A 106 -1.58 -8.58 -1.13
C GLY A 106 -1.44 -7.44 -2.14
N LEU A 107 -1.83 -6.22 -1.76
CA LEU A 107 -1.67 -4.98 -2.51
C LEU A 107 -0.80 -4.00 -1.73
N ASN A 108 0.28 -3.52 -2.34
CA ASN A 108 1.25 -2.62 -1.73
C ASN A 108 1.59 -1.47 -2.67
N PHE A 109 1.89 -0.29 -2.11
CA PHE A 109 2.41 0.84 -2.87
C PHE A 109 3.36 1.68 -2.00
N SER A 110 4.50 2.07 -2.57
CA SER A 110 5.46 2.99 -1.92
C SER A 110 5.85 2.54 -0.50
N ASP A 111 6.23 1.25 -0.37
CA ASP A 111 6.67 0.59 0.88
C ASP A 111 5.61 0.62 2.00
N ASN A 112 4.35 0.89 1.68
CA ASN A 112 3.25 1.09 2.63
C ASN A 112 3.56 2.17 3.70
N LEU A 113 4.26 3.23 3.26
CA LEU A 113 4.67 4.35 4.09
C LEU A 113 3.78 5.58 3.89
N CYS A 114 3.68 6.36 4.95
CA CYS A 114 2.98 7.64 4.97
C CYS A 114 3.87 8.73 5.56
N ALA A 115 3.97 9.87 4.89
CA ALA A 115 4.58 11.07 5.43
C ALA A 115 3.53 11.92 6.16
N TYR A 116 3.70 12.12 7.44
CA TYR A 116 2.86 12.96 8.30
C TYR A 116 3.52 14.32 8.44
N VAL A 117 2.95 15.34 7.83
CA VAL A 117 3.56 16.66 7.69
C VAL A 117 3.09 17.60 8.79
N PHE A 118 4.03 18.19 9.49
CA PHE A 118 3.82 19.17 10.55
C PHE A 118 4.46 20.52 10.20
N THR A 119 3.96 21.60 10.79
CA THR A 119 4.63 22.90 10.84
C THR A 119 4.94 23.29 12.28
N SER A 120 5.99 24.05 12.48
CA SER A 120 6.44 24.51 13.80
C SER A 120 6.72 26.00 13.80
N LYS A 121 6.57 26.60 14.95
CA LYS A 121 6.93 27.99 15.25
C LYS A 121 8.10 28.04 16.26
N ALA A 122 8.13 29.06 17.11
CA ALA A 122 9.17 29.25 18.11
C ALA A 122 9.32 28.03 19.03
N VAL A 123 10.54 27.83 19.54
CA VAL A 123 10.88 26.79 20.51
C VAL A 123 9.89 26.77 21.67
N GLY A 124 9.45 25.57 22.07
CA GLY A 124 8.49 25.32 23.14
C GLY A 124 7.02 25.41 22.69
N THR A 125 6.72 25.87 21.47
CA THR A 125 5.34 25.93 20.98
C THR A 125 4.90 24.56 20.43
N LYS A 126 3.60 24.26 20.54
CA LYS A 126 3.03 23.03 19.99
C LYS A 126 3.05 23.09 18.45
N ALA A 127 3.51 22.02 17.84
CA ALA A 127 3.48 21.83 16.38
C ALA A 127 2.05 21.59 15.88
N LYS A 128 1.78 21.98 14.63
CA LYS A 128 0.50 21.77 13.97
C LYS A 128 0.63 20.71 12.88
N PHE A 129 -0.20 19.69 12.92
CA PHE A 129 -0.36 18.75 11.81
C PHE A 129 -1.00 19.46 10.60
N LEU A 130 -0.45 19.25 9.42
CA LEU A 130 -0.94 19.86 8.18
C LEU A 130 -1.68 18.85 7.31
N LYS A 131 -1.01 17.73 6.98
CA LYS A 131 -1.53 16.71 6.06
C LYS A 131 -0.77 15.39 6.17
N SER A 132 -1.31 14.34 5.61
CA SER A 132 -0.63 13.09 5.30
C SER A 132 -0.39 12.94 3.79
N VAL A 133 0.64 12.21 3.41
CA VAL A 133 0.96 11.89 2.01
C VAL A 133 1.35 10.40 1.95
N PRO A 134 0.55 9.53 1.28
CA PRO A 134 -0.72 9.83 0.62
C PRO A 134 -1.77 10.35 1.60
N ASN A 135 -2.78 11.05 1.05
CA ASN A 135 -3.88 11.54 1.87
C ASN A 135 -4.63 10.39 2.53
N GLN A 136 -4.87 10.53 3.84
CA GLN A 136 -5.59 9.52 4.64
C GLN A 136 -6.91 10.14 5.11
N PRO A 137 -8.00 9.96 4.37
CA PRO A 137 -9.30 10.45 4.78
C PRO A 137 -9.72 9.80 6.10
N ASN A 138 -10.45 10.53 6.94
CA ASN A 138 -10.94 10.07 8.24
C ASN A 138 -9.87 9.75 9.30
N MET A 139 -8.59 10.10 9.06
CA MET A 139 -7.54 9.88 10.05
C MET A 139 -7.69 10.82 11.25
N VAL A 140 -7.65 10.24 12.44
CA VAL A 140 -7.63 10.96 13.71
C VAL A 140 -6.18 11.14 14.18
N VAL A 141 -5.74 12.39 14.29
CA VAL A 141 -4.37 12.72 14.71
C VAL A 141 -4.35 13.25 16.14
N ASN A 142 -3.70 12.51 17.02
CA ASN A 142 -3.42 12.92 18.40
C ASN A 142 -1.95 13.36 18.48
N ALA A 143 -1.68 14.67 18.46
CA ALA A 143 -0.33 15.19 18.45
C ALA A 143 0.06 15.92 19.74
N SER A 144 1.08 15.40 20.42
CA SER A 144 1.81 16.04 21.51
C SER A 144 3.26 16.30 21.07
N VAL A 145 3.40 17.01 19.96
CA VAL A 145 4.66 17.35 19.32
C VAL A 145 4.96 18.83 19.52
N TYR A 146 6.20 19.15 19.90
CA TYR A 146 6.62 20.51 20.21
C TYR A 146 7.86 20.92 19.40
N ALA A 147 7.93 22.20 19.11
CA ALA A 147 9.07 22.81 18.46
C ALA A 147 10.27 22.85 19.42
N ALA A 148 11.45 22.43 18.97
CA ALA A 148 12.67 22.40 19.75
C ALA A 148 13.88 22.91 18.94
N ASN A 149 14.95 23.26 19.65
CA ASN A 149 16.22 23.61 19.00
C ASN A 149 17.04 22.35 18.69
N ILE A 150 16.57 21.59 17.68
CA ILE A 150 17.16 20.35 17.20
C ILE A 150 17.28 20.39 15.68
N ALA A 151 18.16 19.59 15.10
CA ALA A 151 18.40 19.55 13.67
C ALA A 151 17.40 18.63 12.92
N GLU A 152 17.04 17.52 13.56
CA GLU A 152 16.17 16.48 13.01
C GLU A 152 14.96 16.23 13.90
N GLU A 153 13.95 15.60 13.38
CA GLU A 153 12.76 15.24 14.13
C GLU A 153 13.06 14.09 15.13
N MET A 154 12.47 14.17 16.30
CA MET A 154 12.54 13.16 17.35
C MET A 154 11.10 12.85 17.82
N VAL A 155 10.35 12.19 16.96
CA VAL A 155 8.93 11.92 17.15
C VAL A 155 8.69 10.42 17.24
N SER A 156 8.06 9.99 18.32
CA SER A 156 7.49 8.64 18.46
C SER A 156 6.10 8.63 17.85
N LEU A 157 5.85 7.71 16.94
CA LEU A 157 4.57 7.49 16.30
C LEU A 157 3.98 6.15 16.75
N LYS A 158 2.72 6.17 17.17
CA LYS A 158 1.96 4.98 17.56
C LYS A 158 0.66 4.89 16.77
N GLY A 159 0.30 3.68 16.37
CA GLY A 159 -0.96 3.39 15.67
C GLY A 159 -1.00 1.95 15.21
N SER A 160 -2.07 1.25 15.53
CA SER A 160 -2.24 -0.14 15.11
C SER A 160 -2.63 -0.23 13.63
N PRO A 161 -2.30 -1.36 12.96
CA PRO A 161 -2.83 -1.67 11.64
C PRO A 161 -4.36 -1.57 11.60
N TYR A 162 -4.88 -1.12 10.47
CA TYR A 162 -6.31 -0.94 10.18
C TYR A 162 -7.07 0.00 11.14
N GLN A 163 -6.34 0.78 11.97
CA GLN A 163 -6.93 1.81 12.81
C GLN A 163 -6.52 3.19 12.29
N MET A 164 -7.50 4.06 12.06
CA MET A 164 -7.25 5.40 11.52
C MET A 164 -6.71 6.39 12.55
N THR A 165 -6.53 5.99 13.82
CA THR A 165 -5.93 6.85 14.84
C THR A 165 -4.41 6.73 14.83
N ARG A 166 -3.74 7.89 14.76
CA ARG A 166 -2.28 8.03 14.86
C ARG A 166 -1.92 8.98 16.00
N SER A 167 -1.06 8.54 16.89
CA SER A 167 -0.61 9.33 18.04
C SER A 167 0.87 9.66 17.92
N PHE A 168 1.19 10.95 17.98
CA PHE A 168 2.54 11.50 17.84
C PHE A 168 2.96 12.15 19.14
N SER A 169 4.20 11.89 19.59
CA SER A 169 4.78 12.54 20.76
C SER A 169 6.26 12.77 20.55
N GLY A 170 6.76 13.94 20.99
CA GLY A 170 8.16 14.27 20.86
C GLY A 170 8.39 15.70 20.36
N SER A 171 9.48 15.89 19.59
CA SER A 171 9.90 17.21 19.16
C SER A 171 10.29 17.24 17.69
N ILE A 172 10.08 18.40 17.06
CA ILE A 172 10.52 18.71 15.69
C ILE A 172 11.34 20.02 15.68
N PRO A 173 12.20 20.25 14.69
CA PRO A 173 12.92 21.50 14.55
C PRO A 173 11.99 22.71 14.56
N ALA A 174 12.37 23.79 15.28
CA ALA A 174 11.60 25.01 15.37
C ALA A 174 11.66 25.84 14.08
N ASN A 175 10.64 26.70 13.87
CA ASN A 175 10.54 27.66 12.74
C ASN A 175 10.63 26.97 11.38
N LYS A 176 9.90 25.88 11.20
CA LYS A 176 9.80 25.14 9.94
C LYS A 176 8.38 25.19 9.40
N ASP A 177 8.26 25.52 8.11
CA ASP A 177 6.97 25.48 7.39
C ASP A 177 6.50 24.04 7.18
N SER A 178 7.46 23.10 7.04
CA SER A 178 7.20 21.69 6.79
C SER A 178 8.26 20.79 7.42
N VAL A 179 7.82 19.83 8.23
CA VAL A 179 8.64 18.73 8.76
C VAL A 179 7.86 17.44 8.56
N SER A 180 8.47 16.47 7.91
CA SER A 180 7.84 15.16 7.66
C SER A 180 8.27 14.15 8.70
N VAL A 181 7.30 13.51 9.35
CA VAL A 181 7.50 12.30 10.18
C VAL A 181 7.01 11.12 9.36
N VAL A 182 7.89 10.17 9.06
CA VAL A 182 7.54 9.00 8.25
C VAL A 182 7.08 7.86 9.15
N GLY A 183 5.96 7.25 8.81
CA GLY A 183 5.42 6.09 9.50
C GLY A 183 4.70 5.12 8.57
N SER A 184 4.18 4.03 9.14
CA SER A 184 3.37 3.07 8.40
C SER A 184 2.01 3.66 8.02
N LEU A 185 1.49 3.25 6.86
CA LEU A 185 0.09 3.51 6.49
C LEU A 185 -0.87 2.89 7.52
N PRO A 186 -1.97 3.59 7.86
CA PRO A 186 -3.04 2.98 8.66
C PRO A 186 -3.68 1.78 7.98
N ASP A 187 -4.01 1.97 6.72
CA ASP A 187 -4.67 1.01 5.87
C ASP A 187 -4.03 1.05 4.47
N PRO A 188 -3.06 0.16 4.20
CA PRO A 188 -2.37 0.13 2.92
C PRO A 188 -3.28 -0.13 1.74
N GLU A 189 -4.25 -1.04 1.88
CA GLU A 189 -5.15 -1.44 0.79
C GLU A 189 -6.08 -0.29 0.39
N SER A 190 -6.73 0.37 1.35
CA SER A 190 -7.56 1.55 1.09
C SER A 190 -6.73 2.71 0.53
N SER A 191 -5.48 2.89 1.01
CA SER A 191 -4.56 3.89 0.46
C SER A 191 -4.15 3.59 -0.97
N PHE A 192 -3.92 2.31 -1.30
CA PHE A 192 -3.64 1.84 -2.64
C PHE A 192 -4.81 2.13 -3.59
N ALA A 193 -6.04 1.80 -3.17
CA ALA A 193 -7.26 2.09 -3.93
C ALA A 193 -7.38 3.59 -4.25
N GLY A 194 -7.10 4.46 -3.27
CA GLY A 194 -7.06 5.91 -3.47
C GLY A 194 -6.02 6.35 -4.49
N VAL A 195 -4.81 5.82 -4.41
CA VAL A 195 -3.72 6.12 -5.36
C VAL A 195 -4.09 5.70 -6.79
N VAL A 196 -4.66 4.51 -6.97
CA VAL A 196 -5.09 4.04 -8.30
C VAL A 196 -6.21 4.93 -8.83
N SER A 197 -7.18 5.28 -8.00
CA SER A 197 -8.27 6.19 -8.37
C SER A 197 -7.75 7.57 -8.83
N ASP A 198 -6.77 8.12 -8.10
CA ASP A 198 -6.16 9.42 -8.45
C ASP A 198 -5.39 9.36 -9.80
N VAL A 199 -4.73 8.23 -10.10
CA VAL A 199 -3.98 8.03 -11.35
C VAL A 199 -4.92 7.77 -12.53
N PHE A 200 -6.04 7.09 -12.29
CA PHE A 200 -7.02 6.83 -13.36
C PHE A 200 -7.71 8.10 -13.83
N ASP A 201 -7.96 9.05 -12.93
CA ASP A 201 -8.47 10.39 -13.19
C ASP A 201 -9.71 10.46 -14.12
N ASP A 202 -9.87 11.60 -14.79
CA ASP A 202 -10.99 11.84 -15.73
C ASP A 202 -10.85 11.10 -17.07
N THR A 203 -9.70 10.43 -17.33
CA THR A 203 -9.49 9.68 -18.59
C THR A 203 -10.02 8.26 -18.52
N LEU A 204 -10.18 7.73 -17.31
CA LEU A 204 -10.85 6.47 -17.02
C LEU A 204 -11.84 6.68 -15.87
N VAL A 205 -13.10 6.91 -16.21
CA VAL A 205 -14.13 7.31 -15.24
C VAL A 205 -14.59 6.11 -14.39
N LEU A 206 -14.57 6.27 -13.07
CA LEU A 206 -15.04 5.28 -12.09
C LEU A 206 -16.41 5.69 -11.55
N CYS A 207 -17.50 5.19 -12.14
CA CYS A 207 -18.86 5.65 -11.82
C CYS A 207 -19.31 5.35 -10.39
N SER A 208 -18.99 4.16 -9.88
CA SER A 208 -19.40 3.71 -8.54
C SER A 208 -18.27 3.74 -7.50
N GLY A 209 -17.10 4.27 -7.90
CA GLY A 209 -15.93 4.39 -7.04
C GLY A 209 -15.18 3.09 -6.78
N THR A 210 -14.43 3.07 -5.68
CA THR A 210 -13.53 1.98 -5.31
C THR A 210 -13.89 1.39 -3.95
N LEU A 211 -13.73 0.07 -3.78
CA LEU A 211 -13.87 -0.64 -2.50
C LEU A 211 -12.72 -1.63 -2.32
N THR A 212 -12.32 -1.86 -1.06
CA THR A 212 -11.45 -2.99 -0.74
C THR A 212 -12.28 -4.23 -0.41
N VAL A 213 -11.78 -5.41 -0.75
CA VAL A 213 -12.48 -6.68 -0.42
C VAL A 213 -12.61 -6.85 1.10
N ARG A 214 -11.63 -6.36 1.86
CA ARG A 214 -11.68 -6.38 3.33
C ARG A 214 -12.83 -5.54 3.91
N GLU A 215 -13.10 -4.37 3.33
CA GLU A 215 -14.14 -3.45 3.80
C GLU A 215 -15.52 -3.77 3.24
N GLY A 216 -15.54 -4.39 2.06
CA GLY A 216 -16.78 -4.75 1.39
C GLY A 216 -17.55 -5.84 2.14
N LYS A 217 -18.89 -5.82 2.02
CA LYS A 217 -19.74 -6.93 2.45
C LYS A 217 -19.70 -8.10 1.47
N GLU A 218 -19.12 -7.88 0.31
CA GLU A 218 -19.02 -8.86 -0.75
C GLU A 218 -17.87 -9.80 -0.47
N LYS A 219 -18.13 -11.08 -0.65
CA LYS A 219 -17.11 -12.11 -0.54
C LYS A 219 -16.15 -11.99 -1.72
N LYS A 220 -14.90 -12.36 -1.49
CA LYS A 220 -13.94 -12.62 -2.54
C LYS A 220 -14.60 -13.46 -3.64
N PRO A 221 -14.51 -13.04 -4.93
CA PRO A 221 -15.13 -13.80 -6.00
C PRO A 221 -14.40 -15.11 -6.28
N ASP A 222 -15.07 -16.02 -6.96
CA ASP A 222 -14.41 -17.13 -7.62
C ASP A 222 -13.79 -16.61 -8.94
N TYR A 223 -12.48 -16.37 -8.93
CA TYR A 223 -11.77 -15.81 -10.08
C TYR A 223 -11.83 -16.70 -11.33
N ASP A 224 -12.10 -18.00 -11.17
CA ASP A 224 -12.28 -18.92 -12.31
C ASP A 224 -13.59 -18.65 -13.09
N GLN A 225 -14.52 -17.92 -12.46
CA GLN A 225 -15.77 -17.48 -13.10
C GLN A 225 -15.68 -16.07 -13.72
N LEU A 226 -14.56 -15.36 -13.53
CA LEU A 226 -14.37 -14.02 -14.06
C LEU A 226 -13.54 -14.03 -15.35
N SER A 227 -13.71 -13.00 -16.15
CA SER A 227 -12.88 -12.78 -17.34
C SER A 227 -11.59 -12.07 -16.96
N LEU A 228 -10.45 -12.70 -17.19
CA LEU A 228 -9.14 -12.07 -17.05
C LEU A 228 -8.97 -11.03 -18.16
N LEU A 229 -8.66 -9.80 -17.81
CA LEU A 229 -8.35 -8.71 -18.74
C LEU A 229 -6.85 -8.69 -19.08
N PHE A 230 -6.01 -8.54 -18.05
CA PHE A 230 -4.54 -8.57 -18.19
C PHE A 230 -3.87 -8.88 -16.86
N ARG A 231 -2.54 -9.05 -16.91
CA ARG A 231 -1.66 -9.26 -15.77
C ARG A 231 -0.50 -8.29 -15.79
N ASP A 232 -0.09 -7.84 -14.63
CA ASP A 232 1.11 -7.06 -14.43
C ASP A 232 2.09 -7.82 -13.53
N LEU A 233 3.37 -7.84 -13.92
CA LEU A 233 4.44 -8.56 -13.25
C LEU A 233 5.26 -7.61 -12.38
N GLY A 234 5.38 -7.93 -11.10
CA GLY A 234 6.32 -7.27 -10.20
C GLY A 234 7.78 -7.50 -10.56
N LEU A 235 8.70 -6.95 -9.77
CA LEU A 235 10.11 -7.26 -9.88
C LEU A 235 10.40 -8.69 -9.41
N PRO A 236 11.46 -9.34 -9.94
CA PRO A 236 11.85 -10.67 -9.46
C PRO A 236 12.31 -10.62 -8.01
N ILE A 237 12.02 -11.67 -7.26
CA ILE A 237 12.29 -11.68 -5.81
C ILE A 237 13.77 -11.53 -5.45
N HIS A 238 14.70 -11.84 -6.36
CA HIS A 238 16.13 -11.65 -6.09
C HIS A 238 16.49 -10.17 -5.92
N GLU A 239 15.83 -9.25 -6.66
CA GLU A 239 16.01 -7.80 -6.48
C GLU A 239 15.47 -7.34 -5.12
N ILE A 240 14.27 -7.82 -4.76
CA ILE A 240 13.62 -7.49 -3.48
C ILE A 240 14.44 -8.02 -2.30
N ALA A 241 14.90 -9.28 -2.36
CA ALA A 241 15.72 -9.89 -1.33
C ALA A 241 17.09 -9.20 -1.18
N THR A 242 17.65 -8.69 -2.28
CA THR A 242 18.89 -7.90 -2.23
C THR A 242 18.69 -6.63 -1.41
N VAL A 243 17.60 -5.90 -1.65
CA VAL A 243 17.28 -4.69 -0.86
C VAL A 243 16.96 -5.08 0.59
N ALA A 244 16.16 -6.11 0.84
CA ALA A 244 15.83 -6.58 2.18
C ALA A 244 17.09 -6.81 3.02
N ASN A 245 18.08 -7.52 2.46
CA ASN A 245 19.32 -7.84 3.14
C ASN A 245 20.25 -6.62 3.31
N HIS A 246 20.45 -5.82 2.27
CA HIS A 246 21.38 -4.68 2.31
C HIS A 246 20.86 -3.50 3.15
N LYS A 247 19.54 -3.33 3.23
CA LYS A 247 18.89 -2.23 3.96
C LYS A 247 18.26 -2.64 5.27
N SER A 248 18.33 -3.94 5.62
CA SER A 248 17.64 -4.49 6.81
C SER A 248 16.16 -4.10 6.84
N ASN A 249 15.50 -4.24 5.70
CA ASN A 249 14.13 -3.75 5.50
C ASN A 249 13.12 -4.82 5.90
N ASN A 250 12.38 -4.56 6.99
CA ASN A 250 11.38 -5.48 7.54
C ASN A 250 10.21 -5.72 6.58
N PHE A 251 9.73 -4.68 5.91
CA PHE A 251 8.62 -4.78 4.96
C PHE A 251 8.90 -5.80 3.85
N PHE A 252 10.10 -5.75 3.25
CA PHE A 252 10.50 -6.72 2.24
C PHE A 252 10.74 -8.12 2.82
N ALA A 253 11.35 -8.21 4.00
CA ALA A 253 11.61 -9.50 4.64
C ALA A 253 10.32 -10.24 4.96
N GLU A 254 9.36 -9.57 5.59
CA GLU A 254 8.04 -10.13 5.92
C GLU A 254 7.23 -10.45 4.66
N GLY A 255 7.26 -9.56 3.65
CA GLY A 255 6.54 -9.79 2.40
C GLY A 255 7.08 -10.98 1.61
N LEU A 256 8.40 -11.19 1.58
CA LEU A 256 9.00 -12.39 0.98
C LEU A 256 8.59 -13.65 1.75
N PHE A 257 8.52 -13.59 3.07
CA PHE A 257 8.06 -14.69 3.90
C PHE A 257 6.60 -15.06 3.62
N GLN A 258 5.72 -14.06 3.56
CA GLN A 258 4.31 -14.23 3.20
C GLN A 258 4.12 -14.70 1.76
N SER A 259 4.98 -14.27 0.82
CA SER A 259 4.97 -14.76 -0.57
C SER A 259 5.26 -16.27 -0.65
N VAL A 260 6.18 -16.79 0.17
CA VAL A 260 6.43 -18.23 0.27
C VAL A 260 5.19 -18.96 0.78
N ALA A 261 4.56 -18.46 1.85
CA ALA A 261 3.33 -19.05 2.39
C ALA A 261 2.23 -19.08 1.34
N TYR A 262 2.01 -17.95 0.66
CA TYR A 262 1.00 -17.83 -0.39
C TYR A 262 1.22 -18.84 -1.53
N HIS A 263 2.47 -19.00 -1.97
CA HIS A 263 2.82 -19.96 -3.02
C HIS A 263 2.53 -21.41 -2.62
N VAL A 264 2.82 -21.76 -1.37
CA VAL A 264 2.71 -23.17 -0.88
C VAL A 264 1.29 -23.52 -0.45
N THR A 265 0.57 -22.56 0.14
CA THR A 265 -0.73 -22.83 0.81
C THR A 265 -1.93 -22.13 0.17
N GLY A 266 -1.69 -21.19 -0.75
CA GLY A 266 -2.73 -20.31 -1.29
C GLY A 266 -3.13 -19.15 -0.35
N GLU A 267 -2.46 -19.02 0.81
CA GLU A 267 -2.68 -17.95 1.79
C GLU A 267 -1.36 -17.50 2.40
N GLY A 268 -1.01 -16.23 2.21
CA GLY A 268 0.24 -15.61 2.66
C GLY A 268 0.18 -15.09 4.10
N SER A 269 -0.57 -15.74 4.99
CA SER A 269 -0.62 -15.31 6.39
C SER A 269 0.65 -15.67 7.17
N ASN A 270 0.96 -14.89 8.20
CA ASN A 270 2.10 -15.14 9.10
C ASN A 270 2.00 -16.51 9.81
N GLU A 271 0.80 -17.05 9.99
CA GLU A 271 0.60 -18.36 10.61
C GLU A 271 0.95 -19.52 9.66
N LYS A 272 0.73 -19.34 8.37
CA LYS A 272 0.97 -20.35 7.33
C LYS A 272 2.40 -20.37 6.82
N ALA A 273 3.18 -19.37 7.15
CA ALA A 273 4.57 -19.21 6.71
C ALA A 273 5.59 -19.92 7.61
N VAL A 274 5.14 -20.62 8.67
CA VAL A 274 6.01 -21.34 9.64
C VAL A 274 6.11 -22.82 9.29
#